data_feb3718bb94b6216bd8bfd63d5713201
#
_entry.id   feb3718bb94b6216bd8bfd63d5713201
#
_cell.length_a   1.000
_cell.length_b   1.000
_cell.length_c   1.000
_cell.angle_alpha   90.00
_cell.angle_beta   90.00
_cell.angle_gamma   90.00
#
_symmetry.space_group_name_H-M   'P 1'
#
loop_
_entity.id
_entity.type
_entity.pdbx_description
1 polymer ?
#
loop_
_entity_poly.entity_id
_entity_poly.type
_entity_poly.pdbx_seq_one_letter_code
_entity_poly.pdbx_strand_id
1 'polypeptide(L)'
;GSAPDHRLLRPWRYLTIQGDALVALGELFYQAMLEANPERAAQEQSKLRQMPLRAPMIIVAILKRQDQAKVPDWEQWLSLGASVQSLLLTLHAEGFSAMWRTGDLTGLSAVKQGLGLTESEEIGGFIYVGTATGSKTAPARPESLFAAWTGVSA
;
A
#
# COMPACT_ATOMS: atom_id res chain seq x y z
N GLY A 1 4.76 12.79 11.39
CA GLY A 1 6.19 12.53 11.43
C GLY A 1 6.80 12.55 10.04
N SER A 2 8.07 12.89 9.95
CA SER A 2 8.79 12.89 8.67
C SER A 2 9.41 11.51 8.43
N ALA A 3 9.07 10.87 7.30
CA ALA A 3 9.77 9.68 6.85
C ALA A 3 11.17 10.05 6.32
N PRO A 4 12.15 9.15 6.41
CA PRO A 4 13.43 9.31 5.75
C PRO A 4 13.25 9.53 4.24
N ASP A 5 13.89 10.57 3.71
CA ASP A 5 13.64 10.99 2.33
C ASP A 5 14.88 11.71 1.78
N HIS A 6 15.61 11.03 0.92
CA HIS A 6 16.82 11.56 0.29
C HIS A 6 16.44 12.77 -0.59
N ARG A 7 17.08 13.90 -0.33
CA ARG A 7 16.85 15.19 -0.98
C ARG A 7 15.44 15.77 -0.83
N LEU A 8 14.67 15.31 0.14
CA LEU A 8 13.33 15.80 0.42
C LEU A 8 12.40 15.80 -0.80
N LEU A 9 12.51 14.76 -1.61
CA LEU A 9 11.67 14.59 -2.81
C LEU A 9 10.20 14.38 -2.48
N ARG A 10 9.91 13.85 -1.29
CA ARG A 10 8.58 13.42 -0.88
C ARG A 10 7.90 12.59 -1.97
N PRO A 11 8.50 11.42 -2.30
CA PRO A 11 8.07 10.64 -3.46
C PRO A 11 6.81 9.82 -3.16
N TRP A 12 5.86 10.39 -2.45
CA TRP A 12 4.61 9.73 -2.06
C TRP A 12 3.44 10.71 -2.03
N ARG A 13 2.27 10.14 -2.23
CA ARG A 13 0.97 10.74 -1.90
C ARG A 13 -0.01 9.66 -1.51
N TYR A 14 -1.15 10.04 -0.99
CA TYR A 14 -2.19 9.14 -0.54
C TYR A 14 -3.54 9.55 -1.11
N LEU A 15 -4.39 8.55 -1.42
CA LEU A 15 -5.81 8.75 -1.69
C LEU A 15 -6.60 8.12 -0.57
N THR A 16 -7.67 8.77 -0.13
CA THR A 16 -8.63 8.19 0.82
C THR A 16 -9.91 7.82 0.09
N ILE A 17 -10.44 6.63 0.37
CA ILE A 17 -11.63 6.07 -0.26
C ILE A 17 -12.60 5.63 0.83
N GLN A 18 -13.81 6.18 0.83
CA GLN A 18 -14.86 5.93 1.81
C GLN A 18 -16.24 5.88 1.16
N GLY A 19 -17.23 5.33 1.88
CA GLY A 19 -18.62 5.35 1.46
C GLY A 19 -18.84 4.69 0.10
N ASP A 20 -19.59 5.34 -0.76
CA ASP A 20 -19.92 4.84 -2.10
C ASP A 20 -18.69 4.66 -3.00
N ALA A 21 -17.62 5.39 -2.73
CA ALA A 21 -16.36 5.23 -3.44
C ALA A 21 -15.71 3.85 -3.20
N LEU A 22 -15.97 3.20 -2.07
CA LEU A 22 -15.54 1.82 -1.83
C LEU A 22 -16.24 0.83 -2.77
N VAL A 23 -17.53 1.03 -3.03
CA VAL A 23 -18.28 0.24 -4.01
C VAL A 23 -17.71 0.47 -5.42
N ALA A 24 -17.45 1.70 -5.77
CA ALA A 24 -16.83 2.06 -7.06
C ALA A 24 -15.44 1.43 -7.21
N LEU A 25 -14.65 1.37 -6.15
CA LEU A 25 -13.34 0.71 -6.16
C LEU A 25 -13.47 -0.80 -6.41
N GLY A 26 -14.45 -1.45 -5.80
CA GLY A 26 -14.73 -2.87 -6.04
C GLY A 26 -15.10 -3.14 -7.49
N GLU A 27 -15.92 -2.29 -8.10
CA GLU A 27 -16.26 -2.39 -9.52
C GLU A 27 -15.02 -2.15 -10.40
N LEU A 28 -14.19 -1.18 -10.04
CA LEU A 28 -12.93 -0.94 -10.74
C LEU A 28 -12.01 -2.16 -10.69
N PHE A 29 -11.88 -2.82 -9.53
CA PHE A 29 -11.10 -4.05 -9.40
C PHE A 29 -11.62 -5.17 -10.30
N TYR A 30 -12.93 -5.35 -10.35
CA TYR A 30 -13.53 -6.35 -11.22
C TYR A 30 -13.27 -6.04 -12.70
N GLN A 31 -13.55 -4.82 -13.15
CA GLN A 31 -13.35 -4.43 -14.54
C GLN A 31 -11.87 -4.51 -14.95
N ALA A 32 -10.95 -4.10 -14.08
CA ALA A 32 -9.52 -4.21 -14.34
C ALA A 32 -9.06 -5.67 -14.46
N MET A 33 -9.59 -6.56 -13.61
CA MET A 33 -9.30 -7.99 -13.69
C MET A 33 -9.93 -8.61 -14.94
N LEU A 34 -11.14 -8.19 -15.31
CA LEU A 34 -11.81 -8.65 -16.52
C LEU A 34 -10.96 -8.34 -17.77
N GLU A 35 -10.34 -7.19 -17.80
CA GLU A 35 -9.45 -6.78 -18.89
C GLU A 35 -8.13 -7.59 -18.88
N ALA A 36 -7.54 -7.80 -17.72
CA ALA A 36 -6.24 -8.45 -17.58
C ALA A 36 -6.30 -9.98 -17.61
N ASN A 37 -7.32 -10.56 -17.02
CA ASN A 37 -7.51 -12.01 -16.91
C ASN A 37 -9.01 -12.33 -16.79
N PRO A 38 -9.72 -12.45 -17.93
CA PRO A 38 -11.16 -12.68 -17.96
C PRO A 38 -11.62 -13.93 -17.22
N GLU A 39 -10.84 -15.02 -17.27
CA GLU A 39 -11.16 -16.27 -16.60
C GLU A 39 -11.15 -16.10 -15.07
N ARG A 40 -10.11 -15.48 -14.53
CA ARG A 40 -10.03 -15.19 -13.10
C ARG A 40 -11.11 -14.21 -12.67
N ALA A 41 -11.42 -13.21 -13.46
CA ALA A 41 -12.50 -12.26 -13.18
C ALA A 41 -13.85 -12.96 -13.04
N ALA A 42 -14.15 -13.92 -13.93
CA ALA A 42 -15.37 -14.70 -13.86
C ALA A 42 -15.46 -15.55 -12.58
N GLN A 43 -14.34 -16.15 -12.18
CA GLN A 43 -14.26 -16.98 -10.97
C GLN A 43 -14.31 -16.16 -9.67
N GLU A 44 -13.76 -14.96 -9.66
CA GLU A 44 -13.60 -14.12 -8.47
C GLU A 44 -14.47 -12.86 -8.48
N GLN A 45 -15.51 -12.82 -9.28
CA GLN A 45 -16.35 -11.63 -9.51
C GLN A 45 -16.84 -11.01 -8.20
N SER A 46 -17.49 -11.79 -7.35
CA SER A 46 -18.01 -11.32 -6.06
C SER A 46 -16.90 -10.91 -5.09
N LYS A 47 -15.83 -11.69 -5.03
CA LYS A 47 -14.67 -11.41 -4.18
C LYS A 47 -14.02 -10.07 -4.53
N LEU A 48 -13.81 -9.82 -5.82
CA LEU A 48 -13.19 -8.58 -6.30
C LEU A 48 -14.05 -7.35 -5.97
N ARG A 49 -15.35 -7.43 -6.22
CA ARG A 49 -16.28 -6.34 -5.93
C ARG A 49 -16.44 -6.06 -4.45
N GLN A 50 -16.39 -7.08 -3.61
CA GLN A 50 -16.58 -6.94 -2.17
C GLN A 50 -15.28 -6.67 -1.40
N MET A 51 -14.13 -6.87 -2.01
CA MET A 51 -12.83 -6.71 -1.36
C MET A 51 -12.66 -5.35 -0.66
N PRO A 52 -12.99 -4.20 -1.29
CA PRO A 52 -12.87 -2.91 -0.63
C PRO A 52 -13.85 -2.69 0.51
N LEU A 53 -14.94 -3.45 0.56
CA LEU A 53 -15.99 -3.30 1.57
C LEU A 53 -15.63 -3.94 2.92
N ARG A 54 -14.46 -4.53 3.04
CA ARG A 54 -13.97 -5.17 4.28
C ARG A 54 -13.59 -4.18 5.37
N ALA A 55 -13.45 -2.90 5.04
CA ALA A 55 -13.13 -1.83 5.96
C ALA A 55 -13.91 -0.57 5.60
N PRO A 56 -14.18 0.33 6.57
CA PRO A 56 -14.91 1.57 6.30
C PRO A 56 -14.10 2.60 5.52
N MET A 57 -12.77 2.44 5.45
CA MET A 57 -11.88 3.32 4.69
C MET A 57 -10.75 2.51 4.07
N ILE A 58 -10.35 2.89 2.88
CA ILE A 58 -9.10 2.46 2.26
C ILE A 58 -8.25 3.70 1.96
N ILE A 59 -6.97 3.63 2.32
CA ILE A 59 -5.97 4.60 1.94
C ILE A 59 -5.07 3.94 0.89
N VAL A 60 -4.97 4.54 -0.28
CA VAL A 60 -4.05 4.09 -1.33
C VAL A 60 -2.72 4.81 -1.16
N ALA A 61 -1.66 4.05 -0.93
CA ALA A 61 -0.30 4.58 -0.89
C ALA A 61 0.28 4.60 -2.30
N ILE A 62 0.72 5.76 -2.76
CA ILE A 62 1.17 5.98 -4.12
C ILE A 62 2.61 6.48 -4.11
N LEU A 63 3.47 5.80 -4.87
CA LEU A 63 4.79 6.29 -5.20
C LEU A 63 4.65 7.35 -6.30
N LYS A 64 5.17 8.54 -6.04
CA LYS A 64 5.36 9.61 -7.01
C LYS A 64 6.79 9.56 -7.51
N ARG A 65 7.07 8.63 -8.41
CA ARG A 65 8.43 8.48 -8.94
C ARG A 65 8.90 9.78 -9.57
N GLN A 66 10.09 10.20 -9.19
CA GLN A 66 10.74 11.39 -9.73
C GLN A 66 12.02 10.98 -10.45
N ASP A 67 12.20 11.51 -11.65
CA ASP A 67 13.44 11.33 -12.40
C ASP A 67 14.50 12.24 -11.81
N GLN A 68 15.28 11.69 -10.89
CA GLN A 68 16.35 12.38 -10.18
C GLN A 68 17.60 11.47 -10.14
N ALA A 69 18.62 11.84 -10.93
CA ALA A 69 19.82 11.02 -11.11
C ALA A 69 20.56 10.66 -9.81
N LYS A 70 20.42 11.48 -8.77
CA LYS A 70 21.08 11.24 -7.47
C LYS A 70 20.22 10.51 -6.46
N VAL A 71 18.98 10.21 -6.80
CA VAL A 71 18.03 9.46 -5.95
C VAL A 71 17.44 8.33 -6.77
N PRO A 72 18.05 7.15 -6.74
CA PRO A 72 17.59 6.02 -7.53
C PRO A 72 16.20 5.56 -7.10
N ASP A 73 15.51 4.86 -8.00
CA ASP A 73 14.13 4.39 -7.81
C ASP A 73 13.94 3.59 -6.52
N TRP A 74 14.86 2.69 -6.21
CA TRP A 74 14.75 1.86 -5.01
C TRP A 74 14.77 2.68 -3.71
N GLU A 75 15.48 3.80 -3.65
CA GLU A 75 15.45 4.69 -2.48
C GLU A 75 14.09 5.37 -2.33
N GLN A 76 13.47 5.74 -3.45
CA GLN A 76 12.13 6.33 -3.44
C GLN A 76 11.08 5.34 -2.94
N TRP A 77 11.17 4.07 -3.32
CA TRP A 77 10.34 2.99 -2.76
C TRP A 77 10.55 2.81 -1.26
N LEU A 78 11.79 2.83 -0.78
CA LEU A 78 12.08 2.74 0.66
C LEU A 78 11.50 3.94 1.43
N SER A 79 11.58 5.13 0.87
CA SER A 79 10.98 6.34 1.45
C SER A 79 9.46 6.22 1.54
N LEU A 80 8.79 5.71 0.50
CA LEU A 80 7.36 5.40 0.55
C LEU A 80 7.06 4.39 1.67
N GLY A 81 7.80 3.30 1.76
CA GLY A 81 7.63 2.29 2.80
C GLY A 81 7.76 2.87 4.21
N ALA A 82 8.74 3.74 4.44
CA ALA A 82 8.92 4.44 5.71
C ALA A 82 7.73 5.38 6.01
N SER A 83 7.22 6.07 4.99
CA SER A 83 6.02 6.90 5.12
C SER A 83 4.78 6.08 5.49
N VAL A 84 4.58 4.93 4.85
CA VAL A 84 3.48 4.01 5.17
C VAL A 84 3.60 3.50 6.61
N GLN A 85 4.78 3.11 7.07
CA GLN A 85 4.97 2.67 8.45
C GLN A 85 4.61 3.79 9.45
N SER A 86 5.02 5.02 9.16
CA SER A 86 4.66 6.18 9.98
C SER A 86 3.14 6.39 10.03
N LEU A 87 2.47 6.21 8.89
CA LEU A 87 1.01 6.28 8.81
C LEU A 87 0.35 5.18 9.66
N LEU A 88 0.82 3.94 9.57
CA LEU A 88 0.27 2.82 10.34
C LEU A 88 0.42 3.06 11.86
N LEU A 89 1.57 3.58 12.31
CA LEU A 89 1.80 3.92 13.70
C LEU A 89 0.89 5.06 14.17
N THR A 90 0.69 6.08 13.34
CA THR A 90 -0.22 7.19 13.63
C THR A 90 -1.67 6.71 13.77
N LEU A 91 -2.13 5.89 12.84
CA LEU A 91 -3.48 5.30 12.90
C LEU A 91 -3.67 4.47 14.17
N HIS A 92 -2.68 3.67 14.53
CA HIS A 92 -2.72 2.90 15.77
C HIS A 92 -2.80 3.80 17.01
N ALA A 93 -1.99 4.85 17.06
CA ALA A 93 -2.01 5.82 18.19
C ALA A 93 -3.35 6.54 18.32
N GLU A 94 -4.05 6.77 17.22
CA GLU A 94 -5.40 7.36 17.18
C GLU A 94 -6.53 6.35 17.46
N GLY A 95 -6.21 5.09 17.73
CA GLY A 95 -7.18 4.06 18.09
C GLY A 95 -7.76 3.27 16.91
N PHE A 96 -7.19 3.41 15.72
CA PHE A 96 -7.61 2.65 14.55
C PHE A 96 -6.79 1.36 14.39
N SER A 97 -7.37 0.41 13.67
CA SER A 97 -6.68 -0.78 13.19
C SER A 97 -6.46 -0.63 11.68
N ALA A 98 -5.29 -0.98 11.21
CA ALA A 98 -4.95 -0.87 9.80
C ALA A 98 -4.21 -2.10 9.31
N MET A 99 -4.45 -2.47 8.04
CA MET A 99 -3.77 -3.55 7.37
C MET A 99 -3.28 -3.10 6.01
N TRP A 100 -1.99 -3.19 5.79
CA TRP A 100 -1.35 -2.90 4.51
C TRP A 100 -1.39 -4.14 3.62
N ARG A 101 -2.07 -4.02 2.50
CA ARG A 101 -2.20 -5.06 1.49
C ARG A 101 -1.65 -4.61 0.15
N THR A 102 -1.06 -5.56 -0.54
CA THR A 102 -0.57 -5.43 -1.91
C THR A 102 -1.21 -6.53 -2.77
N GLY A 103 -0.56 -6.98 -3.79
CA GLY A 103 -0.99 -8.07 -4.67
C GLY A 103 -1.18 -7.60 -6.10
N ASP A 104 -1.75 -8.46 -6.93
CA ASP A 104 -1.81 -8.27 -8.39
C ASP A 104 -2.56 -6.99 -8.80
N LEU A 105 -3.57 -6.59 -8.04
CA LEU A 105 -4.37 -5.38 -8.33
C LEU A 105 -3.53 -4.11 -8.31
N THR A 106 -2.43 -4.07 -7.56
CA THR A 106 -1.55 -2.90 -7.51
C THR A 106 -0.82 -2.64 -8.81
N GLY A 107 -0.61 -3.66 -9.63
CA GLY A 107 0.12 -3.58 -10.91
C GLY A 107 -0.77 -3.44 -12.14
N LEU A 108 -2.09 -3.52 -12.01
CA LEU A 108 -3.00 -3.44 -13.14
C LEU A 108 -3.14 -2.01 -13.66
N SER A 109 -2.85 -1.80 -14.94
CA SER A 109 -2.95 -0.49 -15.58
C SER A 109 -4.33 0.14 -15.42
N ALA A 110 -5.39 -0.65 -15.57
CA ALA A 110 -6.76 -0.15 -15.45
C ALA A 110 -7.08 0.33 -14.03
N VAL A 111 -6.51 -0.30 -12.98
CA VAL A 111 -6.65 0.17 -11.59
C VAL A 111 -5.94 1.51 -11.42
N LYS A 112 -4.70 1.63 -11.90
CA LYS A 112 -3.94 2.87 -11.86
C LYS A 112 -4.68 4.01 -12.57
N GLN A 113 -5.16 3.75 -13.77
CA GLN A 113 -5.92 4.74 -14.56
C GLN A 113 -7.22 5.14 -13.87
N GLY A 114 -7.98 4.17 -13.36
CA GLY A 114 -9.24 4.42 -12.67
C GLY A 114 -9.07 5.24 -11.38
N LEU A 115 -7.92 5.11 -10.70
CA LEU A 115 -7.56 5.91 -9.53
C LEU A 115 -6.95 7.28 -9.90
N GLY A 116 -6.76 7.57 -11.18
CA GLY A 116 -6.21 8.84 -11.65
C GLY A 116 -4.71 8.99 -11.45
N LEU A 117 -3.96 7.87 -11.43
CA LEU A 117 -2.51 7.92 -11.39
C LEU A 117 -1.92 8.34 -12.72
N THR A 118 -0.80 9.06 -12.65
CA THR A 118 0.03 9.35 -13.83
C THR A 118 0.93 8.15 -14.18
N GLU A 119 1.57 8.18 -15.35
CA GLU A 119 2.48 7.11 -15.77
C GLU A 119 3.70 6.94 -14.86
N SER A 120 4.15 8.03 -14.23
CA SER A 120 5.27 8.00 -13.28
C SER A 120 4.86 7.55 -11.87
N GLU A 121 3.58 7.36 -11.63
CA GLU A 121 3.07 6.94 -10.33
C GLU A 121 2.79 5.44 -10.29
N GLU A 122 3.04 4.84 -9.13
CA GLU A 122 2.80 3.43 -8.86
C GLU A 122 2.02 3.25 -7.56
N ILE A 123 1.22 2.19 -7.48
CA ILE A 123 0.52 1.83 -6.25
C ILE A 123 1.48 1.06 -5.34
N GLY A 124 1.75 1.60 -4.15
CA GLY A 124 2.53 0.94 -3.11
C GLY A 124 1.70 0.02 -2.22
N GLY A 125 0.39 0.14 -2.27
CA GLY A 125 -0.53 -0.73 -1.55
C GLY A 125 -1.84 -0.07 -1.19
N PHE A 126 -2.73 -0.91 -0.66
CA PHE A 126 -4.03 -0.52 -0.13
C PHE A 126 -4.02 -0.73 1.39
N ILE A 127 -4.25 0.32 2.13
CA ILE A 127 -4.28 0.30 3.59
C ILE A 127 -5.75 0.30 4.01
N TYR A 128 -6.20 -0.83 4.53
CA TYR A 128 -7.55 -1.01 5.06
C TYR A 128 -7.60 -0.49 6.47
N VAL A 129 -8.44 0.49 6.75
CA VAL A 129 -8.53 1.17 8.04
C VAL A 129 -9.91 0.96 8.64
N GLY A 130 -9.95 0.52 9.88
CA GLY A 130 -11.16 0.31 10.64
C GLY A 130 -10.91 0.39 12.13
N THR A 131 -11.93 0.05 12.93
CA THR A 131 -11.81 -0.05 14.38
C THR A 131 -11.49 -1.50 14.75
N ALA A 132 -10.52 -1.70 15.63
CA ALA A 132 -10.20 -3.03 16.13
C ALA A 132 -11.37 -3.59 16.95
N THR A 133 -11.82 -4.81 16.61
CA THR A 133 -12.87 -5.53 17.33
C THR A 133 -12.32 -6.52 18.36
N GLY A 134 -11.01 -6.59 18.52
CA GLY A 134 -10.32 -7.48 19.45
C GLY A 134 -8.81 -7.26 19.43
N SER A 135 -8.11 -7.85 20.39
CA SER A 135 -6.65 -7.85 20.42
C SER A 135 -6.13 -9.15 19.79
N LYS A 136 -5.19 -9.04 18.86
CA LYS A 136 -4.39 -10.19 18.43
C LYS A 136 -3.12 -10.24 19.27
N THR A 137 -2.74 -11.42 19.73
CA THR A 137 -1.44 -11.62 20.34
C THR A 137 -0.36 -11.27 19.32
N ALA A 138 0.54 -10.39 19.69
CA ALA A 138 1.67 -10.06 18.83
C ALA A 138 2.53 -11.31 18.62
N PRO A 139 3.02 -11.57 17.39
CA PRO A 139 3.95 -12.66 17.16
C PRO A 139 5.21 -12.46 18.02
N ALA A 140 5.83 -13.58 18.42
CA ALA A 140 7.10 -13.53 19.15
C ALA A 140 8.12 -12.73 18.32
N ARG A 141 8.84 -11.85 18.99
CA ARG A 141 9.97 -11.16 18.36
C ARG A 141 11.13 -12.14 18.19
N PRO A 142 11.87 -12.07 17.08
CA PRO A 142 13.09 -12.84 16.95
C PRO A 142 14.08 -12.45 18.06
N GLU A 143 14.87 -13.41 18.52
CA GLU A 143 15.82 -13.23 19.64
C GLU A 143 16.84 -12.12 19.35
N SER A 144 17.29 -12.03 18.10
CA SER A 144 18.17 -10.93 17.66
C SER A 144 17.98 -10.64 16.18
N LEU A 145 17.87 -9.36 15.86
CA LEU A 145 17.92 -8.84 14.49
C LEU A 145 19.29 -8.20 14.20
N PHE A 146 20.18 -8.20 15.18
CA PHE A 146 21.48 -7.53 15.10
C PHE A 146 22.58 -8.56 15.27
N ALA A 147 23.55 -8.52 14.38
CA ALA A 147 24.79 -9.27 14.49
C ALA A 147 25.95 -8.27 14.37
N ALA A 148 26.95 -8.46 15.21
CA ALA A 148 28.17 -7.67 15.12
C ALA A 148 29.01 -8.13 13.92
N TRP A 149 29.38 -7.19 13.08
CA TRP A 149 30.43 -7.47 12.09
C TRP A 149 31.79 -7.14 12.71
N THR A 150 32.67 -8.13 12.75
CA THR A 150 33.98 -8.05 13.44
C THR A 150 35.17 -7.88 12.50
N GLY A 151 34.91 -7.64 11.24
CA GLY A 151 35.94 -7.49 10.22
C GLY A 151 35.87 -8.60 9.17
N VAL A 152 36.70 -8.48 8.12
CA VAL A 152 36.83 -9.50 7.07
C VAL A 152 37.69 -10.63 7.61
N SER A 153 37.19 -11.87 7.50
CA SER A 153 38.00 -13.05 7.83
C SER A 153 39.23 -13.11 6.92
N ALA A 154 40.37 -13.28 7.52
CA ALA A 154 41.64 -13.42 6.78
C ALA A 154 41.68 -14.73 5.98
#